data_0e3e935e235a66eb4ae49a4a9ccd9325
#
_entry.id   0e3e935e235a66eb4ae49a4a9ccd9325
#
_cell.length_a   1.000
_cell.length_b   1.000
_cell.length_c   1.000
_cell.angle_alpha   90.00
_cell.angle_beta   90.00
_cell.angle_gamma   90.00
#
_symmetry.space_group_name_H-M   'P 1'
#
loop_
_entity.id
_entity.type
_entity.pdbx_description
1 polymer ?
#
loop_
_entity_poly.entity_id
_entity_poly.type
_entity_poly.pdbx_seq_one_letter_code
_entity_poly.pdbx_strand_id
1 'polypeptide(L)'
;MNFLLVGNSRLHWAEYVESEYKFFHTDKNDALPKNINLNKIIWASVGEYPKFILKKENEIKTKDVHLSNLPDFFGVDRALSCLAAFKIIENPLKKNLLIADFGTILSITKLNPNGSILGGQLIPGFLTQLKSMQQSTKNLKIPKKFDIPTKDFLINTEEAILKGVTNSLNGFINSLFNPNKDILITCGGDSQFLTEFIKSKKKKLKIFVYQISLIFLVLIELLPVLQL
;
A
#
# COMPACT_ATOMS: atom_id res chain seq x y z
N MET A 1 -18.93 11.65 -4.81
CA MET A 1 -18.02 11.20 -5.87
C MET A 1 -17.28 9.96 -5.37
N ASN A 2 -17.10 8.95 -6.21
CA ASN A 2 -16.52 7.68 -5.79
C ASN A 2 -15.21 7.43 -6.49
N PHE A 3 -14.31 6.69 -5.85
CA PHE A 3 -12.99 6.37 -6.38
C PHE A 3 -12.76 4.86 -6.40
N LEU A 4 -11.98 4.41 -7.38
CA LEU A 4 -11.57 3.02 -7.52
C LEU A 4 -10.07 2.94 -7.82
N LEU A 5 -9.35 2.12 -7.03
CA LEU A 5 -8.04 1.63 -7.42
C LEU A 5 -8.16 0.15 -7.79
N VAL A 6 -7.85 -0.15 -9.05
CA VAL A 6 -7.76 -1.51 -9.57
C VAL A 6 -6.38 -2.06 -9.23
N GLY A 7 -6.30 -2.79 -8.13
CA GLY A 7 -5.07 -3.43 -7.69
C GLY A 7 -4.80 -4.75 -8.44
N ASN A 8 -3.65 -5.39 -8.15
CA ASN A 8 -3.33 -6.69 -8.75
C ASN A 8 -4.25 -7.82 -8.27
N SER A 9 -4.63 -7.83 -6.99
CA SER A 9 -5.44 -8.89 -6.37
C SER A 9 -6.88 -8.49 -6.07
N ARG A 10 -7.15 -7.22 -5.80
CA ARG A 10 -8.44 -6.70 -5.34
C ARG A 10 -8.78 -5.36 -5.97
N LEU A 11 -10.06 -5.00 -5.88
CA LEU A 11 -10.58 -3.67 -6.16
C LEU A 11 -10.70 -2.92 -4.84
N HIS A 12 -10.13 -1.72 -4.78
CA HIS A 12 -10.19 -0.87 -3.60
C HIS A 12 -11.08 0.33 -3.91
N TRP A 13 -12.06 0.56 -3.04
CA TRP A 13 -13.11 1.54 -3.23
C TRP A 13 -13.07 2.62 -2.17
N ALA A 14 -13.38 3.85 -2.57
CA ALA A 14 -13.79 4.91 -1.67
C ALA A 14 -15.15 5.43 -2.13
N GLU A 15 -16.18 5.20 -1.33
CA GLU A 15 -17.54 5.62 -1.58
C GLU A 15 -17.91 6.80 -0.66
N TYR A 16 -18.41 7.88 -1.26
CA TYR A 16 -18.89 9.04 -0.50
C TYR A 16 -20.34 8.86 -0.09
N VAL A 17 -20.59 8.67 1.19
CA VAL A 17 -21.89 8.41 1.78
C VAL A 17 -22.06 9.28 3.03
N GLU A 18 -23.19 9.99 3.15
CA GLU A 18 -23.53 10.77 4.36
C GLU A 18 -22.41 11.74 4.80
N SER A 19 -21.80 12.43 3.83
CA SER A 19 -20.73 13.42 4.04
C SER A 19 -19.37 12.84 4.47
N GLU A 20 -19.21 11.52 4.43
CA GLU A 20 -17.96 10.83 4.75
C GLU A 20 -17.56 9.82 3.66
N TYR A 21 -16.26 9.50 3.59
CA TYR A 21 -15.76 8.44 2.72
C TYR A 21 -15.70 7.12 3.47
N LYS A 22 -16.37 6.10 2.91
CA LYS A 22 -16.26 4.70 3.34
C LYS A 22 -15.27 3.97 2.45
N PHE A 23 -14.25 3.35 3.05
CA PHE A 23 -13.23 2.61 2.35
C PHE A 23 -13.46 1.11 2.51
N PHE A 24 -13.47 0.38 1.39
CA PHE A 24 -13.64 -1.08 1.39
C PHE A 24 -12.97 -1.70 0.17
N HIS A 25 -12.93 -3.03 0.10
CA HIS A 25 -12.40 -3.77 -1.03
C HIS A 25 -13.31 -4.94 -1.38
N THR A 26 -13.26 -5.30 -2.66
CA THR A 26 -13.96 -6.45 -3.21
C THR A 26 -12.96 -7.30 -4.01
N ASP A 27 -13.28 -8.57 -4.21
CA ASP A 27 -12.54 -9.39 -5.16
C ASP A 27 -12.89 -8.97 -6.60
N LYS A 28 -11.98 -9.20 -7.54
CA LYS A 28 -12.18 -8.78 -8.94
C LYS A 28 -13.40 -9.41 -9.63
N ASN A 29 -13.84 -10.55 -9.13
CA ASN A 29 -15.00 -11.29 -9.66
C ASN A 29 -16.31 -11.03 -8.90
N ASP A 30 -16.26 -10.23 -7.84
CA ASP A 30 -17.44 -9.89 -7.07
C ASP A 30 -18.40 -9.02 -7.88
N ALA A 31 -19.67 -9.05 -7.51
CA ALA A 31 -20.65 -8.12 -8.05
C ALA A 31 -20.29 -6.69 -7.67
N LEU A 32 -20.59 -5.74 -8.54
CA LEU A 32 -20.42 -4.32 -8.26
C LEU A 32 -21.22 -3.91 -7.02
N PRO A 33 -20.65 -3.05 -6.17
CA PRO A 33 -21.37 -2.45 -5.07
C PRO A 33 -22.62 -1.70 -5.58
N LYS A 34 -23.77 -1.94 -4.94
CA LYS A 34 -25.10 -1.52 -5.46
C LYS A 34 -25.28 -0.02 -5.70
N ASN A 35 -24.53 0.82 -4.98
CA ASN A 35 -24.71 2.29 -4.99
C ASN A 35 -23.70 3.04 -5.84
N ILE A 36 -22.82 2.34 -6.56
CA ILE A 36 -21.73 2.96 -7.32
C ILE A 36 -22.16 3.29 -8.75
N ASN A 37 -22.12 4.57 -9.08
CA ASN A 37 -22.32 5.02 -10.46
C ASN A 37 -20.98 5.02 -11.21
N LEU A 38 -20.77 4.02 -12.07
CA LEU A 38 -19.53 3.85 -12.85
C LEU A 38 -19.21 5.02 -13.78
N ASN A 39 -20.21 5.79 -14.21
CA ASN A 39 -20.01 6.95 -15.08
C ASN A 39 -19.38 8.15 -14.36
N LYS A 40 -19.44 8.15 -13.03
CA LYS A 40 -18.92 9.25 -12.18
C LYS A 40 -17.78 8.82 -11.28
N ILE A 41 -17.18 7.66 -11.57
CA ILE A 41 -16.07 7.15 -10.79
C ILE A 41 -14.74 7.67 -11.34
N ILE A 42 -13.86 8.12 -10.46
CA ILE A 42 -12.45 8.39 -10.77
C ILE A 42 -11.65 7.15 -10.40
N TRP A 43 -10.79 6.71 -11.27
CA TRP A 43 -10.10 5.44 -11.07
C TRP A 43 -8.65 5.44 -11.54
N ALA A 44 -7.88 4.54 -10.96
CA ALA A 44 -6.52 4.24 -11.39
C ALA A 44 -6.33 2.72 -11.44
N SER A 45 -5.41 2.22 -12.26
CA SER A 45 -5.16 0.78 -12.38
C SER A 45 -3.69 0.45 -12.44
N VAL A 46 -3.30 -0.59 -11.68
CA VAL A 46 -2.01 -1.29 -11.78
C VAL A 46 -2.18 -2.77 -12.08
N GLY A 47 -3.41 -3.25 -12.12
CA GLY A 47 -3.76 -4.63 -12.46
C GLY A 47 -4.51 -4.73 -13.78
N GLU A 48 -4.97 -5.95 -14.09
CA GLU A 48 -5.88 -6.16 -15.20
C GLU A 48 -7.19 -5.40 -14.98
N TYR A 49 -7.70 -4.80 -16.05
CA TYR A 49 -8.97 -4.07 -16.02
C TYR A 49 -10.11 -4.97 -15.54
N PRO A 50 -11.04 -4.42 -14.75
CA PRO A 50 -12.21 -5.18 -14.32
C PRO A 50 -13.14 -5.47 -15.51
N LYS A 51 -14.03 -6.45 -15.36
CA LYS A 51 -14.99 -6.86 -16.41
C LYS A 51 -16.05 -5.80 -16.72
N PHE A 52 -16.26 -4.82 -15.84
CA PHE A 52 -17.18 -3.72 -16.05
C PHE A 52 -16.51 -2.54 -16.75
N ILE A 53 -17.31 -1.76 -17.47
CA ILE A 53 -16.80 -0.66 -18.30
C ILE A 53 -16.59 0.58 -17.44
N LEU A 54 -15.36 1.11 -17.44
CA LEU A 54 -14.99 2.38 -16.84
C LEU A 54 -14.72 3.42 -17.95
N LYS A 55 -15.07 4.66 -17.68
CA LYS A 55 -14.79 5.75 -18.60
C LYS A 55 -13.30 6.09 -18.57
N LYS A 56 -12.64 6.05 -19.73
CA LYS A 56 -11.20 6.32 -19.86
C LYS A 56 -10.83 7.75 -19.51
N GLU A 57 -11.73 8.71 -19.74
CA GLU A 57 -11.53 10.11 -19.36
C GLU A 57 -11.40 10.32 -17.84
N ASN A 58 -11.90 9.38 -17.04
CA ASN A 58 -11.82 9.42 -15.58
C ASN A 58 -10.63 8.61 -15.03
N GLU A 59 -9.77 8.06 -15.90
CA GLU A 59 -8.59 7.30 -15.49
C GLU A 59 -7.45 8.22 -15.10
N ILE A 60 -6.94 8.04 -13.89
CA ILE A 60 -5.71 8.70 -13.43
C ILE A 60 -4.52 7.80 -13.75
N LYS A 61 -3.55 8.35 -14.44
CA LYS A 61 -2.29 7.69 -14.81
C LYS A 61 -1.11 8.31 -14.08
N THR A 62 0.02 7.65 -14.12
CA THR A 62 1.25 8.13 -13.47
C THR A 62 1.62 9.55 -13.91
N LYS A 63 1.45 9.90 -15.18
CA LYS A 63 1.71 11.22 -15.73
C LYS A 63 0.86 12.36 -15.12
N ASP A 64 -0.31 12.01 -14.55
CA ASP A 64 -1.23 12.95 -13.92
C ASP A 64 -0.86 13.23 -12.45
N VAL A 65 0.15 12.51 -11.92
CA VAL A 65 0.65 12.65 -10.55
C VAL A 65 1.86 13.59 -10.55
N HIS A 66 1.72 14.76 -9.96
CA HIS A 66 2.76 15.80 -9.96
C HIS A 66 3.77 15.60 -8.81
N LEU A 67 4.78 14.76 -9.06
CA LEU A 67 5.96 14.59 -8.20
C LEU A 67 7.24 14.79 -9.02
N SER A 68 8.24 15.42 -8.43
CA SER A 68 9.55 15.60 -9.08
C SER A 68 10.26 14.24 -9.24
N ASN A 69 10.92 14.06 -10.38
CA ASN A 69 11.63 12.81 -10.75
C ASN A 69 10.73 11.56 -10.76
N LEU A 70 9.44 11.72 -11.08
CA LEU A 70 8.52 10.60 -11.26
C LEU A 70 8.68 10.04 -12.69
N PRO A 71 9.15 8.79 -12.88
CA PRO A 71 9.24 8.19 -14.21
C PRO A 71 7.85 7.78 -14.74
N ASP A 72 7.60 7.87 -16.03
CA ASP A 72 6.32 7.50 -16.66
C ASP A 72 5.92 6.02 -16.44
N PHE A 73 6.92 5.15 -16.33
CA PHE A 73 6.71 3.70 -16.07
C PHE A 73 6.49 3.35 -14.59
N PHE A 74 6.47 4.33 -13.70
CA PHE A 74 6.24 4.09 -12.28
C PHE A 74 4.78 3.69 -12.04
N GLY A 75 4.52 2.72 -11.15
CA GLY A 75 3.16 2.31 -10.82
C GLY A 75 2.34 3.48 -10.26
N VAL A 76 1.14 3.69 -10.80
CA VAL A 76 0.27 4.81 -10.41
C VAL A 76 -0.14 4.73 -8.93
N ASP A 77 -0.34 3.53 -8.38
CA ASP A 77 -0.61 3.30 -6.96
C ASP A 77 0.52 3.81 -6.06
N ARG A 78 1.76 3.49 -6.42
CA ARG A 78 2.94 3.97 -5.71
C ARG A 78 3.11 5.48 -5.84
N ALA A 79 2.85 6.04 -7.03
CA ALA A 79 2.91 7.48 -7.26
C ALA A 79 1.89 8.23 -6.40
N LEU A 80 0.66 7.73 -6.34
CA LEU A 80 -0.41 8.29 -5.51
C LEU A 80 -0.10 8.18 -4.01
N SER A 81 0.41 7.03 -3.55
CA SER A 81 0.85 6.85 -2.16
C SER A 81 1.97 7.82 -1.78
N CYS A 82 2.92 8.06 -2.70
CA CYS A 82 4.00 9.02 -2.50
C CYS A 82 3.50 10.47 -2.43
N LEU A 83 2.62 10.86 -3.34
CA LEU A 83 2.02 12.20 -3.34
C LEU A 83 1.21 12.45 -2.07
N ALA A 84 0.42 11.45 -1.65
CA ALA A 84 -0.35 11.49 -0.42
C ALA A 84 0.55 11.68 0.81
N ALA A 85 1.58 10.86 0.93
CA ALA A 85 2.53 10.97 2.02
C ALA A 85 3.20 12.36 2.07
N PHE A 86 3.60 12.88 0.93
CA PHE A 86 4.22 14.19 0.82
C PHE A 86 3.29 15.33 1.23
N LYS A 87 2.01 15.27 0.87
CA LYS A 87 1.02 16.30 1.20
C LYS A 87 0.53 16.26 2.64
N ILE A 88 0.33 15.05 3.19
CA ILE A 88 -0.36 14.87 4.48
C ILE A 88 0.63 14.92 5.65
N ILE A 89 1.88 14.47 5.44
CA ILE A 89 2.85 14.40 6.54
C ILE A 89 3.49 15.76 6.79
N GLU A 90 3.23 16.31 7.98
CA GLU A 90 3.98 17.43 8.48
C GLU A 90 5.45 17.03 8.71
N ASN A 91 6.36 17.69 7.99
CA ASN A 91 7.79 17.36 7.99
C ASN A 91 8.65 18.59 8.40
N PRO A 92 8.49 19.11 9.62
CA PRO A 92 9.21 20.30 10.09
C PRO A 92 10.74 20.09 10.13
N LEU A 93 11.18 18.84 10.29
CA LEU A 93 12.60 18.47 10.35
C LEU A 93 13.22 18.22 8.97
N LYS A 94 12.47 18.42 7.89
CA LYS A 94 12.91 18.18 6.51
C LYS A 94 13.61 16.82 6.31
N LYS A 95 13.03 15.77 6.87
CA LYS A 95 13.50 14.39 6.70
C LYS A 95 13.00 13.81 5.38
N ASN A 96 13.68 12.78 4.87
CA ASN A 96 13.14 11.99 3.78
C ASN A 96 11.89 11.24 4.24
N LEU A 97 10.98 10.95 3.31
CA LEU A 97 9.82 10.09 3.55
C LEU A 97 10.13 8.71 2.96
N LEU A 98 10.00 7.69 3.78
CA LEU A 98 10.13 6.29 3.36
C LEU A 98 8.74 5.66 3.41
N ILE A 99 8.14 5.45 2.25
CA ILE A 99 6.79 4.92 2.08
C ILE A 99 6.88 3.41 1.86
N ALA A 100 6.33 2.64 2.79
CA ALA A 100 6.23 1.18 2.70
C ALA A 100 4.77 0.79 2.47
N ASP A 101 4.46 0.33 1.25
CA ASP A 101 3.13 -0.13 0.86
C ASP A 101 3.07 -1.66 0.91
N PHE A 102 2.29 -2.18 1.86
CA PHE A 102 2.13 -3.59 2.16
C PHE A 102 0.95 -4.19 1.39
N GLY A 103 1.22 -4.65 0.19
CA GLY A 103 0.27 -5.32 -0.69
C GLY A 103 0.76 -6.70 -1.13
N THR A 104 0.29 -7.16 -2.29
CA THR A 104 0.79 -8.37 -2.98
C THR A 104 2.31 -8.31 -3.16
N ILE A 105 2.80 -7.13 -3.46
CA ILE A 105 4.20 -6.72 -3.41
C ILE A 105 4.35 -5.74 -2.26
N LEU A 106 5.39 -5.91 -1.43
CA LEU A 106 5.85 -4.85 -0.55
C LEU A 106 6.72 -3.91 -1.38
N SER A 107 6.24 -2.70 -1.58
CA SER A 107 7.02 -1.66 -2.24
C SER A 107 7.54 -0.66 -1.20
N ILE A 108 8.82 -0.30 -1.29
CA ILE A 108 9.38 0.79 -0.52
C ILE A 108 9.84 1.86 -1.50
N THR A 109 9.33 3.08 -1.30
CA THR A 109 9.71 4.26 -2.09
C THR A 109 10.22 5.35 -1.17
N LYS A 110 11.29 6.00 -1.56
CA LYS A 110 11.91 7.10 -0.80
C LYS A 110 11.75 8.41 -1.53
N LEU A 111 11.26 9.42 -0.81
CA LEU A 111 11.22 10.81 -1.25
C LEU A 111 12.22 11.64 -0.46
N ASN A 112 12.79 12.64 -1.11
CA ASN A 112 13.51 13.68 -0.40
C ASN A 112 12.51 14.65 0.29
N PRO A 113 12.98 15.59 1.13
CA PRO A 113 12.10 16.53 1.81
C PRO A 113 11.29 17.47 0.90
N ASN A 114 11.69 17.60 -0.36
CA ASN A 114 11.00 18.44 -1.35
C ASN A 114 10.00 17.64 -2.22
N GLY A 115 9.73 16.37 -1.88
CA GLY A 115 8.81 15.51 -2.63
C GLY A 115 9.39 14.88 -3.89
N SER A 116 10.70 14.98 -4.15
CA SER A 116 11.33 14.34 -5.29
C SER A 116 11.59 12.85 -5.01
N ILE A 117 11.26 11.99 -5.97
CA ILE A 117 11.50 10.55 -5.87
C ILE A 117 13.00 10.26 -5.95
N LEU A 118 13.52 9.58 -4.93
CA LEU A 118 14.92 9.12 -4.89
C LEU A 118 15.07 7.68 -5.40
N GLY A 119 13.98 6.95 -5.54
CA GLY A 119 13.96 5.56 -5.96
C GLY A 119 13.22 4.65 -4.99
N GLY A 120 13.31 3.34 -5.19
CA GLY A 120 12.64 2.38 -4.34
C GLY A 120 13.06 0.94 -4.58
N GLN A 121 12.53 0.04 -3.79
CA GLN A 121 12.76 -1.40 -3.86
C GLN A 121 11.44 -2.15 -3.74
N LEU A 122 11.37 -3.32 -4.37
CA LEU A 122 10.18 -4.16 -4.43
C LEU A 122 10.57 -5.58 -4.02
N ILE A 123 9.80 -6.16 -3.10
CA ILE A 123 9.90 -7.58 -2.74
C ILE A 123 8.52 -8.20 -2.67
N PRO A 124 8.39 -9.55 -2.74
CA PRO A 124 7.10 -10.19 -2.53
C PRO A 124 6.51 -9.81 -1.16
N GLY A 125 5.22 -9.45 -1.14
CA GLY A 125 4.52 -9.13 0.09
C GLY A 125 4.28 -10.37 0.98
N PHE A 126 3.69 -10.17 2.16
CA PHE A 126 3.52 -11.21 3.19
C PHE A 126 2.84 -12.47 2.66
N LEU A 127 1.62 -12.33 2.13
CA LEU A 127 0.89 -13.48 1.58
C LEU A 127 1.57 -14.08 0.36
N THR A 128 2.25 -13.27 -0.46
CA THR A 128 2.96 -13.75 -1.64
C THR A 128 4.15 -14.64 -1.23
N GLN A 129 4.91 -14.27 -0.19
CA GLN A 129 5.99 -15.11 0.34
C GLN A 129 5.45 -16.43 0.89
N LEU A 130 4.36 -16.42 1.68
CA LEU A 130 3.72 -17.62 2.19
C LEU A 130 3.25 -18.56 1.08
N LYS A 131 2.57 -18.00 0.05
CA LYS A 131 2.11 -18.77 -1.13
C LYS A 131 3.27 -19.38 -1.90
N SER A 132 4.35 -18.62 -2.10
CA SER A 132 5.56 -19.10 -2.78
C SER A 132 6.19 -20.29 -2.07
N MET A 133 6.28 -20.24 -0.73
CA MET A 133 6.78 -21.37 0.07
C MET A 133 5.89 -22.61 -0.07
N GLN A 134 4.57 -22.45 -0.05
CA GLN A 134 3.63 -23.55 -0.24
C GLN A 134 3.74 -24.15 -1.65
N GLN A 135 3.89 -23.33 -2.68
CA GLN A 135 3.99 -23.78 -4.07
C GLN A 135 5.32 -24.49 -4.36
N SER A 136 6.39 -24.09 -3.67
CA SER A 136 7.73 -24.63 -3.88
C SER A 136 7.99 -25.93 -3.12
N THR A 137 7.07 -26.37 -2.24
CA THR A 137 7.26 -27.55 -1.38
C THR A 137 5.98 -28.36 -1.27
N LYS A 138 6.12 -29.71 -1.18
CA LYS A 138 4.95 -30.60 -1.08
C LYS A 138 4.24 -30.51 0.28
N ASN A 139 4.94 -30.17 1.37
CA ASN A 139 4.45 -30.35 2.73
C ASN A 139 4.17 -29.05 3.48
N LEU A 140 4.62 -27.90 2.99
CA LEU A 140 4.35 -26.63 3.65
C LEU A 140 2.93 -26.16 3.33
N LYS A 141 2.20 -25.77 4.37
CA LYS A 141 0.85 -25.21 4.25
C LYS A 141 0.87 -23.77 4.73
N ILE A 142 0.06 -22.93 4.09
CA ILE A 142 -0.16 -21.58 4.60
C ILE A 142 -0.90 -21.67 5.92
N PRO A 143 -0.39 -21.04 6.99
CA PRO A 143 -1.07 -20.98 8.27
C PRO A 143 -2.49 -20.41 8.14
N LYS A 144 -3.44 -20.99 8.87
CA LYS A 144 -4.85 -20.52 8.85
C LYS A 144 -5.04 -19.22 9.63
N LYS A 145 -4.18 -18.96 10.60
CA LYS A 145 -4.16 -17.74 11.41
C LYS A 145 -2.79 -17.08 11.32
N PHE A 146 -2.77 -15.78 11.36
CA PHE A 146 -1.54 -14.98 11.21
C PHE A 146 -1.10 -14.37 12.54
N ASP A 147 -1.21 -15.16 13.64
CA ASP A 147 -0.72 -14.75 14.96
C ASP A 147 0.81 -14.87 14.98
N ILE A 148 1.52 -13.75 14.97
CA ILE A 148 2.99 -13.76 14.92
C ILE A 148 3.55 -14.19 16.26
N PRO A 149 4.34 -15.29 16.30
CA PRO A 149 4.91 -15.78 17.54
C PRO A 149 5.90 -14.80 18.16
N THR A 150 5.92 -14.71 19.48
CA THR A 150 6.86 -13.87 20.24
C THR A 150 8.25 -14.49 20.32
N LYS A 151 8.35 -15.82 20.40
CA LYS A 151 9.63 -16.56 20.42
C LYS A 151 10.36 -16.41 19.08
N ASP A 152 11.68 -16.43 19.10
CA ASP A 152 12.49 -16.32 17.88
C ASP A 152 12.72 -17.67 17.18
N PHE A 153 12.79 -18.78 17.93
CA PHE A 153 12.95 -20.12 17.38
C PHE A 153 11.76 -21.00 17.79
N LEU A 154 11.17 -21.66 16.81
CA LEU A 154 9.90 -22.36 16.92
C LEU A 154 10.03 -23.77 16.36
N ILE A 155 9.41 -24.75 17.04
CA ILE A 155 9.38 -26.15 16.61
C ILE A 155 8.19 -26.36 15.64
N ASN A 156 7.08 -25.64 15.85
CA ASN A 156 5.91 -25.72 14.99
C ASN A 156 6.22 -25.06 13.64
N THR A 157 6.01 -25.81 12.56
CA THR A 157 6.34 -25.36 11.18
C THR A 157 5.53 -24.15 10.75
N GLU A 158 4.24 -24.08 11.05
CA GLU A 158 3.37 -22.94 10.67
C GLU A 158 3.82 -21.67 11.39
N GLU A 159 4.13 -21.73 12.67
CA GLU A 159 4.66 -20.62 13.44
C GLU A 159 6.05 -20.18 12.93
N ALA A 160 6.91 -21.15 12.59
CA ALA A 160 8.25 -20.89 12.07
C ALA A 160 8.20 -20.15 10.72
N ILE A 161 7.27 -20.52 9.83
CA ILE A 161 7.03 -19.85 8.55
C ILE A 161 6.56 -18.40 8.78
N LEU A 162 5.57 -18.19 9.64
CA LEU A 162 5.08 -16.86 9.97
C LEU A 162 6.19 -15.96 10.52
N LYS A 163 6.96 -16.49 11.47
CA LYS A 163 8.09 -15.78 12.07
C LYS A 163 9.17 -15.44 11.04
N GLY A 164 9.52 -16.38 10.19
CA GLY A 164 10.54 -16.22 9.15
C GLY A 164 10.16 -15.13 8.14
N VAL A 165 8.93 -15.19 7.59
CA VAL A 165 8.43 -14.20 6.63
C VAL A 165 8.33 -12.82 7.29
N THR A 166 7.81 -12.74 8.51
CA THR A 166 7.69 -11.45 9.21
C THR A 166 9.05 -10.82 9.51
N ASN A 167 10.01 -11.65 9.95
CA ASN A 167 11.38 -11.18 10.18
C ASN A 167 12.08 -10.75 8.88
N SER A 168 11.82 -11.42 7.75
CA SER A 168 12.33 -11.04 6.43
C SER A 168 11.84 -9.63 6.04
N LEU A 169 10.53 -9.39 6.13
CA LEU A 169 9.93 -8.08 5.82
C LEU A 169 10.45 -6.98 6.75
N ASN A 170 10.51 -7.27 8.05
CA ASN A 170 11.02 -6.32 9.05
C ASN A 170 12.52 -6.02 8.85
N GLY A 171 13.32 -7.05 8.56
CA GLY A 171 14.75 -6.90 8.24
C GLY A 171 14.97 -6.02 7.02
N PHE A 172 14.18 -6.24 5.96
CA PHE A 172 14.22 -5.45 4.74
C PHE A 172 13.92 -3.96 5.01
N ILE A 173 12.82 -3.65 5.72
CA ILE A 173 12.50 -2.27 6.07
C ILE A 173 13.60 -1.64 6.93
N ASN A 174 14.09 -2.36 7.93
CA ASN A 174 15.13 -1.86 8.83
C ASN A 174 16.46 -1.60 8.14
N SER A 175 16.80 -2.34 7.08
CA SER A 175 18.02 -2.11 6.30
C SER A 175 17.98 -0.81 5.50
N LEU A 176 16.78 -0.32 5.16
CA LEU A 176 16.56 0.89 4.35
C LEU A 176 16.25 2.14 5.20
N PHE A 177 15.77 1.96 6.43
CA PHE A 177 15.27 3.03 7.28
C PHE A 177 16.34 3.57 8.22
N ASN A 178 16.58 4.88 8.17
CA ASN A 178 17.42 5.60 9.12
C ASN A 178 16.57 6.57 9.95
N PRO A 179 16.32 6.33 11.27
CA PRO A 179 15.44 7.16 12.10
C PRO A 179 15.89 8.61 12.25
N ASN A 180 17.19 8.89 12.04
CA ASN A 180 17.71 10.25 12.10
C ASN A 180 17.43 11.05 10.83
N LYS A 181 17.30 10.37 9.67
CA LYS A 181 17.16 10.99 8.35
C LYS A 181 15.79 10.78 7.72
N ASP A 182 15.03 9.78 8.18
CA ASP A 182 13.81 9.34 7.52
C ASP A 182 12.60 9.38 8.46
N ILE A 183 11.42 9.56 7.88
CA ILE A 183 10.11 9.28 8.48
C ILE A 183 9.56 8.04 7.77
N LEU A 184 9.19 7.01 8.51
CA LEU A 184 8.57 5.80 7.96
C LEU A 184 7.04 5.98 7.93
N ILE A 185 6.47 5.78 6.76
CA ILE A 185 5.04 5.79 6.49
C ILE A 185 4.66 4.40 5.99
N THR A 186 3.67 3.78 6.60
CA THR A 186 3.18 2.45 6.20
C THR A 186 1.75 2.55 5.69
N CYS A 187 1.48 1.91 4.57
CA CYS A 187 0.15 1.81 3.98
C CYS A 187 -0.06 0.42 3.35
N GLY A 188 -1.22 0.21 2.72
CA GLY A 188 -1.58 -1.08 2.13
C GLY A 188 -2.34 -2.01 3.07
N GLY A 189 -2.89 -3.09 2.52
CA GLY A 189 -3.82 -3.98 3.23
C GLY A 189 -3.25 -4.69 4.46
N ASP A 190 -1.97 -5.06 4.40
CA ASP A 190 -1.29 -5.78 5.50
C ASP A 190 -0.55 -4.82 6.46
N SER A 191 -0.65 -3.50 6.26
CA SER A 191 0.15 -2.51 6.97
C SER A 191 -0.12 -2.50 8.48
N GLN A 192 -1.36 -2.59 8.92
CA GLN A 192 -1.71 -2.52 10.32
C GLN A 192 -1.07 -3.68 11.11
N PHE A 193 -1.30 -4.89 10.64
CA PHE A 193 -0.78 -6.11 11.25
C PHE A 193 0.77 -6.12 11.32
N LEU A 194 1.44 -5.78 10.22
CA LEU A 194 2.90 -5.80 10.15
C LEU A 194 3.54 -4.62 10.90
N THR A 195 2.87 -3.47 10.95
CA THR A 195 3.40 -2.30 11.66
C THR A 195 3.38 -2.49 13.17
N GLU A 196 2.37 -3.16 13.73
CA GLU A 196 2.35 -3.51 15.15
C GLU A 196 3.54 -4.39 15.52
N PHE A 197 3.90 -5.34 14.67
CA PHE A 197 5.09 -6.16 14.84
C PHE A 197 6.38 -5.34 14.75
N ILE A 198 6.50 -4.41 13.82
CA ILE A 198 7.67 -3.52 13.68
C ILE A 198 7.81 -2.63 14.92
N LYS A 199 6.72 -2.04 15.40
CA LYS A 199 6.69 -1.19 16.62
C LYS A 199 7.10 -1.95 17.87
N SER A 200 6.67 -3.19 18.02
CA SER A 200 6.98 -4.01 19.21
C SER A 200 8.48 -4.24 19.39
N LYS A 201 9.25 -4.24 18.31
CA LYS A 201 10.70 -4.44 18.31
C LYS A 201 11.51 -3.14 18.48
N LYS A 202 10.93 -1.95 18.24
CA LYS A 202 11.63 -0.67 18.33
C LYS A 202 10.75 0.43 18.95
N LYS A 203 10.79 0.60 20.27
CA LYS A 203 9.98 1.56 21.06
C LYS A 203 10.10 3.06 20.68
N LYS A 204 11.05 3.49 19.87
CA LYS A 204 11.31 4.90 19.51
C LYS A 204 11.00 5.27 18.05
N LEU A 205 10.31 4.41 17.31
CA LEU A 205 10.01 4.67 15.89
C LEU A 205 8.77 5.58 15.76
N LYS A 206 8.94 6.74 15.10
CA LYS A 206 7.82 7.54 14.64
C LYS A 206 7.31 6.91 13.33
N ILE A 207 6.28 6.09 13.42
CA ILE A 207 5.65 5.42 12.27
C ILE A 207 4.26 6.00 12.11
N PHE A 208 3.95 6.50 10.92
CA PHE A 208 2.60 6.87 10.55
C PHE A 208 1.97 5.68 9.80
N VAL A 209 0.85 5.20 10.32
CA VAL A 209 0.09 4.09 9.72
C VAL A 209 -1.11 4.69 9.02
N TYR A 210 -1.16 4.50 7.71
CA TYR A 210 -2.32 4.85 6.91
C TYR A 210 -2.84 3.57 6.26
N GLN A 211 -4.11 3.26 6.46
CA GLN A 211 -4.76 2.21 5.70
C GLN A 211 -4.82 2.60 4.21
N ILE A 212 -5.42 1.78 3.36
CA ILE A 212 -5.67 2.00 1.92
C ILE A 212 -6.18 3.43 1.61
N SER A 213 -6.75 4.11 2.61
CA SER A 213 -7.20 5.51 2.55
C SER A 213 -6.15 6.53 2.07
N LEU A 214 -4.84 6.26 2.18
CA LEU A 214 -3.82 7.23 1.79
C LEU A 214 -3.94 7.65 0.31
N ILE A 215 -4.11 6.69 -0.60
CA ILE A 215 -4.29 6.96 -2.03
C ILE A 215 -5.56 7.78 -2.28
N PHE A 216 -6.66 7.44 -1.60
CA PHE A 216 -7.94 8.11 -1.79
C PHE A 216 -7.99 9.53 -1.27
N LEU A 217 -7.27 9.84 -0.19
CA LEU A 217 -7.17 11.20 0.34
C LEU A 217 -6.56 12.15 -0.71
N VAL A 218 -5.57 11.69 -1.46
CA VAL A 218 -4.97 12.50 -2.54
C VAL A 218 -5.89 12.59 -3.76
N LEU A 219 -6.59 11.53 -4.12
CA LEU A 219 -7.56 11.58 -5.22
C LEU A 219 -8.64 12.63 -4.95
N ILE A 220 -9.08 12.77 -3.70
CA ILE A 220 -10.03 13.80 -3.27
C ILE A 220 -9.43 15.21 -3.44
N GLU A 221 -8.16 15.40 -3.06
CA GLU A 221 -7.48 16.69 -3.18
C GLU A 221 -7.11 17.07 -4.63
N LEU A 222 -6.93 16.09 -5.50
CA LEU A 222 -6.64 16.32 -6.92
C LEU A 222 -7.88 16.74 -7.73
N LEU A 223 -9.10 16.56 -7.21
CA LEU A 223 -10.35 16.92 -7.90
C LEU A 223 -10.39 18.35 -8.46
N PRO A 224 -9.98 19.39 -7.72
CA PRO A 224 -9.99 20.75 -8.24
C PRO A 224 -9.01 20.96 -9.42
N VAL A 225 -7.96 20.15 -9.51
CA VAL A 225 -6.91 20.26 -10.55
C VAL A 225 -7.30 19.49 -11.81
N LEU A 226 -8.14 18.46 -11.68
CA LEU A 226 -8.56 17.62 -12.80
C LEU A 226 -9.71 18.22 -13.63
N GLN A 227 -10.26 19.37 -13.25
CA GLN A 227 -11.38 20.05 -13.93
C GLN A 227 -12.58 19.13 -14.25
N LEU A 228 -12.86 18.13 -13.40
CA LEU A 228 -13.96 17.16 -13.52
C LEU A 228 -15.18 17.56 -12.67
#